data_5ffdd899b6626c204c18777e551432ef
#
_entry.id   5ffdd899b6626c204c18777e551432ef
#
_cell.length_a   1.000
_cell.length_b   1.000
_cell.length_c   1.000
_cell.angle_alpha   90.00
_cell.angle_beta   90.00
_cell.angle_gamma   90.00
#
_symmetry.space_group_name_H-M   'P 1'
#
loop_
_entity.id
_entity.type
_entity.pdbx_description
1 polymer ?
#
loop_
_entity_poly.entity_id
_entity_poly.type
_entity_poly.pdbx_seq_one_letter_code
_entity_poly.pdbx_strand_id
1 'polypeptide(L)'
;MSRLKTFAKQNPVSAASISLCIKYAVADMLVQKATCTDFSAERFAMMSAWGAYYGFVNFFVFRRISRVKYKTFRRKIVGSTFLDTCIHLPCFFFPQFYVFQSLVYNKSLSLSKSIARWKENFADDFRNCLMVWVPLDLIMFAYIPLHLRTPFVASAGLIWPILMSFKRGSRA
;
A
#
# COMPACT_ATOMS: atom_id res chain seq x y z
N MET A 1 15.37 19.02 -0.52
CA MET A 1 15.03 17.90 -1.43
C MET A 1 16.21 17.01 -1.83
N SER A 2 17.45 17.48 -1.87
CA SER A 2 18.63 16.68 -2.27
C SER A 2 18.97 15.56 -1.27
N ARG A 3 19.00 15.86 0.04
CA ARG A 3 19.36 14.89 1.09
C ARG A 3 18.47 13.66 1.17
N LEU A 4 17.15 13.83 1.05
CA LEU A 4 16.19 12.71 1.04
C LEU A 4 16.36 11.81 -0.17
N LYS A 5 16.59 12.38 -1.37
CA LYS A 5 16.85 11.58 -2.58
C LYS A 5 18.16 10.81 -2.45
N THR A 6 19.20 11.42 -1.87
CA THR A 6 20.49 10.76 -1.62
C THR A 6 20.33 9.62 -0.62
N PHE A 7 19.62 9.83 0.49
CA PHE A 7 19.32 8.78 1.47
C PHE A 7 18.55 7.60 0.84
N ALA A 8 17.49 7.89 0.09
CA ALA A 8 16.70 6.84 -0.58
C ALA A 8 17.51 6.05 -1.62
N LYS A 9 18.49 6.68 -2.27
CA LYS A 9 19.39 6.01 -3.20
C LYS A 9 20.41 5.12 -2.49
N GLN A 10 20.95 5.58 -1.36
CA GLN A 10 21.94 4.84 -0.56
C GLN A 10 21.29 3.72 0.28
N ASN A 11 20.09 3.95 0.81
CA ASN A 11 19.37 3.05 1.71
C ASN A 11 17.93 2.80 1.21
N PRO A 12 17.75 2.17 0.04
CA PRO A 12 16.44 2.10 -0.60
C PRO A 12 15.43 1.25 0.18
N VAL A 13 15.87 0.21 0.86
CA VAL A 13 15.01 -0.64 1.71
C VAL A 13 14.51 0.14 2.92
N SER A 14 15.42 0.83 3.63
CA SER A 14 15.04 1.65 4.79
C SER A 14 14.11 2.78 4.39
N ALA A 15 14.38 3.46 3.27
CA ALA A 15 13.52 4.51 2.75
C ALA A 15 12.11 3.98 2.43
N ALA A 16 12.00 2.79 1.85
CA ALA A 16 10.73 2.15 1.57
C ALA A 16 9.95 1.83 2.86
N SER A 17 10.61 1.18 3.82
CA SER A 17 10.01 0.83 5.11
C SER A 17 9.54 2.05 5.90
N ILE A 18 10.38 3.08 6.01
CA ILE A 18 10.04 4.32 6.70
C ILE A 18 8.87 5.04 6.02
N SER A 19 8.86 5.11 4.69
CA SER A 19 7.80 5.79 3.95
C SER A 19 6.43 5.15 4.16
N LEU A 20 6.32 3.82 4.12
CA LEU A 20 5.07 3.14 4.38
C LEU A 20 4.72 3.09 5.87
N CYS A 21 5.70 3.02 6.78
CA CYS A 21 5.46 3.18 8.20
C CYS A 21 4.76 4.52 8.49
N ILE A 22 5.30 5.62 8.01
CA ILE A 22 4.70 6.96 8.15
C ILE A 22 3.31 7.02 7.50
N LYS A 23 3.16 6.48 6.28
CA LYS A 23 1.86 6.43 5.59
C LYS A 23 0.78 5.78 6.44
N TYR A 24 1.05 4.58 6.96
CA TYR A 24 0.05 3.83 7.72
C TYR A 24 -0.20 4.43 9.09
N ALA A 25 0.83 5.00 9.75
CA ALA A 25 0.70 5.76 10.98
C ALA A 25 -0.22 6.97 10.81
N VAL A 26 0.03 7.81 9.79
CA VAL A 26 -0.78 9.00 9.50
C VAL A 26 -2.20 8.59 9.09
N ALA A 27 -2.35 7.58 8.24
CA ALA A 27 -3.67 7.11 7.82
C ALA A 27 -4.50 6.60 9.01
N ASP A 28 -3.89 5.88 9.96
CA ASP A 28 -4.58 5.39 11.14
C ASP A 28 -4.96 6.53 12.10
N MET A 29 -4.07 7.50 12.32
CA MET A 29 -4.40 8.71 13.10
C MET A 29 -5.60 9.46 12.51
N LEU A 30 -5.63 9.64 11.19
CA LEU A 30 -6.73 10.31 10.50
C LEU A 30 -8.05 9.54 10.67
N VAL A 31 -8.01 8.21 10.55
CA VAL A 31 -9.20 7.36 10.74
C VAL A 31 -9.67 7.39 12.17
N GLN A 32 -8.79 7.27 13.18
CA GLN A 32 -9.16 7.34 14.59
C GLN A 32 -9.81 8.70 14.91
N LYS A 33 -9.25 9.80 14.41
CA LYS A 33 -9.81 11.13 14.58
C LYS A 33 -11.18 11.29 13.88
N ALA A 34 -11.32 10.76 12.67
CA ALA A 34 -12.56 10.87 11.89
C ALA A 34 -13.72 10.02 12.44
N THR A 35 -13.42 8.94 13.16
CA THR A 35 -14.41 8.06 13.78
C THR A 35 -14.80 8.50 15.20
N CYS A 36 -14.26 9.62 15.69
CA CYS A 36 -14.51 10.16 17.05
C CYS A 36 -14.30 9.11 18.15
N THR A 37 -13.36 8.17 17.94
CA THR A 37 -12.99 7.15 18.93
C THR A 37 -11.80 7.63 19.75
N ASP A 38 -11.69 7.16 20.98
CA ASP A 38 -10.49 7.39 21.80
C ASP A 38 -9.25 6.86 21.07
N PHE A 39 -8.14 7.60 21.18
CA PHE A 39 -6.90 7.22 20.53
C PHE A 39 -6.35 5.91 21.08
N SER A 40 -6.25 4.89 20.23
CA SER A 40 -5.65 3.60 20.55
C SER A 40 -4.18 3.57 20.11
N ALA A 41 -3.28 3.71 21.08
CA ALA A 41 -1.83 3.62 20.83
C ALA A 41 -1.41 2.23 20.33
N GLU A 42 -2.07 1.17 20.79
CA GLU A 42 -1.84 -0.21 20.35
C GLU A 42 -2.12 -0.34 18.84
N ARG A 43 -3.29 0.11 18.40
CA ARG A 43 -3.70 0.09 16.98
C ARG A 43 -2.75 0.92 16.12
N PHE A 44 -2.37 2.11 16.59
CA PHE A 44 -1.41 2.97 15.92
C PHE A 44 -0.04 2.30 15.75
N ALA A 45 0.47 1.66 16.81
CA ALA A 45 1.75 0.94 16.76
C ALA A 45 1.68 -0.25 15.79
N MET A 46 0.60 -1.02 15.83
CA MET A 46 0.41 -2.16 14.93
C MET A 46 0.33 -1.72 13.46
N MET A 47 -0.42 -0.65 13.15
CA MET A 47 -0.51 -0.10 11.79
C MET A 47 0.84 0.44 11.30
N SER A 48 1.59 1.09 12.16
CA SER A 48 2.94 1.58 11.86
C SER A 48 3.90 0.42 11.57
N ALA A 49 3.88 -0.63 12.39
CA ALA A 49 4.68 -1.84 12.20
C ALA A 49 4.31 -2.57 10.89
N TRP A 50 3.02 -2.67 10.58
CA TRP A 50 2.56 -3.19 9.30
C TRP A 50 3.14 -2.38 8.13
N GLY A 51 3.07 -1.06 8.22
CA GLY A 51 3.64 -0.18 7.19
C GLY A 51 5.13 -0.41 6.98
N ALA A 52 5.91 -0.54 8.05
CA ALA A 52 7.34 -0.81 7.99
C ALA A 52 7.62 -2.18 7.33
N TYR A 53 6.92 -3.24 7.77
CA TYR A 53 7.02 -4.57 7.18
C TYR A 53 6.64 -4.57 5.69
N TYR A 54 5.49 -4.00 5.36
CA TYR A 54 5.03 -3.98 3.98
C TYR A 54 5.92 -3.11 3.08
N GLY A 55 6.51 -2.05 3.61
CA GLY A 55 7.51 -1.25 2.88
C GLY A 55 8.74 -2.05 2.49
N PHE A 56 9.23 -2.89 3.40
CA PHE A 56 10.29 -3.85 3.11
C PHE A 56 9.88 -4.82 2.00
N VAL A 57 8.75 -5.48 2.12
CA VAL A 57 8.23 -6.45 1.12
C VAL A 57 8.04 -5.78 -0.23
N ASN A 58 7.39 -4.62 -0.26
CA ASN A 58 7.05 -3.90 -1.47
C ASN A 58 8.28 -3.47 -2.28
N PHE A 59 9.37 -3.07 -1.60
CA PHE A 59 10.64 -2.80 -2.28
C PHE A 59 11.15 -4.02 -3.07
N PHE A 60 11.11 -5.20 -2.48
CA PHE A 60 11.56 -6.42 -3.15
C PHE A 60 10.63 -6.83 -4.29
N VAL A 61 9.33 -6.64 -4.13
CA VAL A 61 8.34 -6.84 -5.21
C VAL A 61 8.68 -5.94 -6.40
N PHE A 62 8.82 -4.64 -6.19
CA PHE A 62 9.18 -3.70 -7.26
C PHE A 62 10.55 -4.00 -7.88
N ARG A 63 11.50 -4.46 -7.08
CA ARG A 63 12.79 -4.92 -7.57
C ARG A 63 12.65 -6.15 -8.48
N ARG A 64 11.79 -7.10 -8.13
CA ARG A 64 11.49 -8.29 -8.95
C ARG A 64 10.79 -7.92 -10.25
N ILE A 65 9.74 -7.11 -10.19
CA ILE A 65 9.01 -6.59 -11.36
C ILE A 65 9.97 -5.86 -12.30
N SER A 66 10.90 -5.06 -11.76
CA SER A 66 11.87 -4.29 -12.57
C SER A 66 12.91 -5.16 -13.30
N ARG A 67 13.10 -6.41 -12.87
CA ARG A 67 14.03 -7.36 -13.52
C ARG A 67 13.42 -8.09 -14.71
N VAL A 68 12.10 -8.02 -14.88
CA VAL A 68 11.43 -8.61 -16.03
C VAL A 68 11.86 -7.87 -17.30
N LYS A 69 12.36 -8.61 -18.28
CA LYS A 69 12.83 -8.05 -19.54
C LYS A 69 11.66 -7.91 -20.53
N TYR A 70 11.49 -6.72 -21.07
CA TYR A 70 10.49 -6.43 -22.08
C TYR A 70 11.13 -5.91 -23.35
N LYS A 71 10.57 -6.24 -24.52
CA LYS A 71 11.10 -5.82 -25.84
C LYS A 71 10.98 -4.31 -26.09
N THR A 72 9.99 -3.64 -25.51
CA THR A 72 9.74 -2.21 -25.72
C THR A 72 9.40 -1.49 -24.40
N PHE A 73 9.64 -0.19 -24.37
CA PHE A 73 9.32 0.66 -23.21
C PHE A 73 7.82 0.61 -22.85
N ARG A 74 6.93 0.66 -23.85
CA ARG A 74 5.48 0.55 -23.61
C ARG A 74 5.09 -0.80 -22.98
N ARG A 75 5.62 -1.92 -23.47
CA ARG A 75 5.39 -3.25 -22.90
C ARG A 75 5.93 -3.35 -21.46
N LYS A 76 7.04 -2.69 -21.17
CA LYS A 76 7.59 -2.63 -19.81
C LYS A 76 6.61 -1.95 -18.86
N ILE A 77 6.05 -0.80 -19.22
CA ILE A 77 5.11 -0.07 -18.37
C ILE A 77 3.85 -0.91 -18.14
N VAL A 78 3.17 -1.31 -19.20
CA VAL A 78 1.92 -2.06 -19.12
C VAL A 78 2.12 -3.41 -18.41
N GLY A 79 3.18 -4.15 -18.76
CA GLY A 79 3.47 -5.45 -18.13
C GLY A 79 3.84 -5.31 -16.64
N SER A 80 4.58 -4.27 -16.26
CA SER A 80 4.90 -4.03 -14.85
C SER A 80 3.66 -3.62 -14.05
N THR A 81 2.81 -2.78 -14.61
CA THR A 81 1.50 -2.42 -14.01
C THR A 81 0.63 -3.67 -13.84
N PHE A 82 0.53 -4.51 -14.87
CA PHE A 82 -0.21 -5.77 -14.79
C PHE A 82 0.33 -6.70 -13.69
N LEU A 83 1.65 -6.87 -13.59
CA LEU A 83 2.26 -7.70 -12.55
C LEU A 83 1.97 -7.16 -11.15
N ASP A 84 1.95 -5.85 -10.98
CA ASP A 84 1.64 -5.24 -9.69
C ASP A 84 0.15 -5.32 -9.37
N THR A 85 -0.70 -4.80 -10.23
CA THR A 85 -2.14 -4.69 -9.95
C THR A 85 -2.89 -6.02 -10.04
N CYS A 86 -2.54 -6.92 -10.97
CA CYS A 86 -3.29 -8.16 -11.20
C CYS A 86 -2.67 -9.40 -10.55
N ILE A 87 -1.42 -9.34 -10.11
CA ILE A 87 -0.75 -10.47 -9.46
C ILE A 87 -0.33 -10.12 -8.04
N HIS A 88 0.48 -9.08 -7.84
CA HIS A 88 0.98 -8.75 -6.51
C HIS A 88 -0.14 -8.31 -5.56
N LEU A 89 -1.00 -7.37 -5.96
CA LEU A 89 -2.07 -6.89 -5.08
C LEU A 89 -3.06 -7.99 -4.68
N PRO A 90 -3.68 -8.76 -5.61
CA PRO A 90 -4.66 -9.76 -5.23
C PRO A 90 -4.06 -10.98 -4.54
N CYS A 91 -2.89 -11.45 -4.97
CA CYS A 91 -2.32 -12.70 -4.48
C CYS A 91 -1.43 -12.55 -3.24
N PHE A 92 -0.85 -11.36 -3.03
CA PHE A 92 0.09 -11.15 -1.92
C PHE A 92 -0.38 -10.06 -0.94
N PHE A 93 -0.74 -8.88 -1.43
CA PHE A 93 -1.12 -7.77 -0.56
C PHE A 93 -2.44 -8.04 0.17
N PHE A 94 -3.53 -8.30 -0.54
CA PHE A 94 -4.85 -8.47 0.08
C PHE A 94 -4.88 -9.61 1.10
N PRO A 95 -4.44 -10.84 0.82
CA PRO A 95 -4.46 -11.90 1.82
C PRO A 95 -3.72 -11.53 3.10
N GLN A 96 -2.53 -10.97 2.99
CA GLN A 96 -1.74 -10.54 4.15
C GLN A 96 -2.43 -9.41 4.90
N PHE A 97 -2.98 -8.43 4.18
CA PHE A 97 -3.67 -7.29 4.78
C PHE A 97 -4.93 -7.70 5.54
N TYR A 98 -5.73 -8.61 4.99
CA TYR A 98 -6.93 -9.12 5.68
C TYR A 98 -6.59 -9.92 6.94
N VAL A 99 -5.51 -10.72 6.91
CA VAL A 99 -5.01 -11.42 8.10
C VAL A 99 -4.55 -10.42 9.16
N PHE A 100 -3.77 -9.42 8.75
CA PHE A 100 -3.31 -8.37 9.64
C PHE A 100 -4.48 -7.54 10.22
N GLN A 101 -5.45 -7.19 9.39
CA GLN A 101 -6.66 -6.48 9.81
C GLN A 101 -7.45 -7.27 10.88
N SER A 102 -7.56 -8.59 10.72
CA SER A 102 -8.20 -9.45 11.71
C SER A 102 -7.48 -9.43 13.06
N LEU A 103 -6.17 -9.37 13.05
CA LEU A 103 -5.36 -9.24 14.27
C LEU A 103 -5.60 -7.88 14.95
N VAL A 104 -5.59 -6.80 14.21
CA VAL A 104 -5.75 -5.43 14.74
C VAL A 104 -7.15 -5.19 15.31
N TYR A 105 -8.20 -5.57 14.58
CA TYR A 105 -9.58 -5.23 14.96
C TYR A 105 -10.28 -6.29 15.81
N ASN A 106 -9.97 -7.57 15.60
CA ASN A 106 -10.65 -8.65 16.30
C ASN A 106 -9.78 -9.26 17.42
N LYS A 107 -8.54 -8.80 17.59
CA LYS A 107 -7.54 -9.32 18.54
C LYS A 107 -7.38 -10.86 18.45
N SER A 108 -7.73 -11.45 17.29
CA SER A 108 -7.68 -12.88 17.06
C SER A 108 -7.11 -13.19 15.67
N LEU A 109 -6.12 -14.08 15.62
CA LEU A 109 -5.55 -14.63 14.40
C LEU A 109 -6.43 -15.81 13.94
N SER A 110 -7.47 -15.52 13.17
CA SER A 110 -8.27 -16.57 12.54
C SER A 110 -8.10 -16.49 11.01
N LEU A 111 -7.19 -17.33 10.48
CA LEU A 111 -6.94 -17.43 9.04
C LEU A 111 -8.22 -17.75 8.26
N SER A 112 -9.04 -18.66 8.78
CA SER A 112 -10.32 -19.05 8.16
C SER A 112 -11.27 -17.85 7.98
N LYS A 113 -11.47 -17.06 9.05
CA LYS A 113 -12.32 -15.85 9.01
C LYS A 113 -11.74 -14.76 8.11
N SER A 114 -10.41 -14.60 8.11
CA SER A 114 -9.74 -13.61 7.26
C SER A 114 -9.86 -13.94 5.78
N ILE A 115 -9.72 -15.22 5.42
CA ILE A 115 -9.89 -15.70 4.04
C ILE A 115 -11.36 -15.58 3.60
N ALA A 116 -12.32 -15.88 4.47
CA ALA A 116 -13.74 -15.70 4.16
C ALA A 116 -14.06 -14.22 3.84
N ARG A 117 -13.64 -13.30 4.72
CA ARG A 117 -13.79 -11.85 4.50
C ARG A 117 -13.10 -11.36 3.21
N TRP A 118 -11.90 -11.85 2.94
CA TRP A 118 -11.21 -11.53 1.71
C TRP A 118 -12.02 -11.96 0.49
N LYS A 119 -12.53 -13.18 0.47
CA LYS A 119 -13.36 -13.68 -0.65
C LYS A 119 -14.65 -12.89 -0.83
N GLU A 120 -15.33 -12.53 0.25
CA GLU A 120 -16.57 -11.75 0.22
C GLU A 120 -16.37 -10.34 -0.36
N ASN A 121 -15.29 -9.66 0.03
CA ASN A 121 -15.05 -8.26 -0.34
C ASN A 121 -14.12 -8.11 -1.54
N PHE A 122 -13.52 -9.21 -2.03
CA PHE A 122 -12.46 -9.17 -3.03
C PHE A 122 -12.85 -8.42 -4.30
N ALA A 123 -14.05 -8.67 -4.83
CA ALA A 123 -14.47 -8.07 -6.11
C ALA A 123 -14.55 -6.54 -6.01
N ASP A 124 -15.14 -6.03 -4.93
CA ASP A 124 -15.30 -4.58 -4.71
C ASP A 124 -13.98 -3.92 -4.38
N ASP A 125 -13.18 -4.52 -3.50
CA ASP A 125 -11.87 -4.00 -3.12
C ASP A 125 -10.91 -4.01 -4.31
N PHE A 126 -10.91 -5.09 -5.10
CA PHE A 126 -10.08 -5.20 -6.28
C PHE A 126 -10.46 -4.20 -7.36
N ARG A 127 -11.76 -4.02 -7.63
CA ARG A 127 -12.26 -3.01 -8.57
C ARG A 127 -11.83 -1.60 -8.14
N ASN A 128 -12.04 -1.24 -6.87
CA ASN A 128 -11.63 0.06 -6.34
C ASN A 128 -10.11 0.24 -6.42
N CYS A 129 -9.36 -0.82 -6.15
CA CYS A 129 -7.92 -0.84 -6.25
C CYS A 129 -7.44 -0.57 -7.68
N LEU A 130 -8.02 -1.24 -8.67
CA LEU A 130 -7.69 -1.03 -10.08
C LEU A 130 -7.94 0.41 -10.54
N MET A 131 -9.06 1.01 -10.13
CA MET A 131 -9.41 2.39 -10.50
C MET A 131 -8.36 3.41 -10.03
N VAL A 132 -7.75 3.17 -8.89
CA VAL A 132 -6.76 4.08 -8.30
C VAL A 132 -5.34 3.72 -8.71
N TRP A 133 -4.99 2.44 -8.60
CA TRP A 133 -3.60 2.03 -8.73
C TRP A 133 -3.15 1.85 -10.19
N VAL A 134 -4.04 1.46 -11.11
CA VAL A 134 -3.64 1.35 -12.54
C VAL A 134 -3.08 2.66 -13.08
N PRO A 135 -3.76 3.82 -12.97
CA PRO A 135 -3.19 5.07 -13.46
C PRO A 135 -1.92 5.49 -12.70
N LEU A 136 -1.86 5.28 -11.39
CA LEU A 136 -0.69 5.60 -10.59
C LEU A 136 0.52 4.71 -10.94
N ASP A 137 0.30 3.43 -11.17
CA ASP A 137 1.35 2.49 -11.56
C ASP A 137 1.89 2.75 -12.96
N LEU A 138 1.03 3.12 -13.91
CA LEU A 138 1.47 3.54 -15.25
C LEU A 138 2.44 4.73 -15.14
N ILE A 139 2.13 5.72 -14.32
CA ILE A 139 3.02 6.87 -14.06
C ILE A 139 4.28 6.42 -13.33
N MET A 140 4.13 5.60 -12.30
CA MET A 140 5.24 5.11 -11.49
C MET A 140 6.25 4.30 -12.30
N PHE A 141 5.79 3.33 -13.09
CA PHE A 141 6.68 2.49 -13.89
C PHE A 141 7.28 3.21 -15.08
N ALA A 142 6.63 4.29 -15.57
CA ALA A 142 7.16 5.13 -16.64
C ALA A 142 8.29 6.06 -16.16
N TYR A 143 8.10 6.74 -15.03
CA TYR A 143 8.92 7.88 -14.66
C TYR A 143 9.67 7.75 -13.34
N ILE A 144 9.21 6.88 -12.42
CA ILE A 144 9.77 6.81 -11.06
C ILE A 144 10.87 5.74 -10.97
N PRO A 145 12.10 6.13 -10.58
CA PRO A 145 13.19 5.17 -10.38
C PRO A 145 12.91 4.24 -9.19
N LEU A 146 13.46 3.03 -9.22
CA LEU A 146 13.16 1.95 -8.29
C LEU A 146 13.21 2.36 -6.81
N HIS A 147 14.25 3.11 -6.42
CA HIS A 147 14.44 3.55 -5.01
C HIS A 147 13.42 4.57 -4.51
N LEU A 148 12.63 5.18 -5.41
CA LEU A 148 11.59 6.15 -5.09
C LEU A 148 10.17 5.59 -5.29
N ARG A 149 9.99 4.37 -5.80
CA ARG A 149 8.66 3.81 -6.06
C ARG A 149 7.85 3.61 -4.80
N THR A 150 8.42 2.99 -3.78
CA THR A 150 7.71 2.82 -2.51
C THR A 150 7.41 4.14 -1.80
N PRO A 151 8.33 5.12 -1.70
CA PRO A 151 7.99 6.48 -1.30
C PRO A 151 6.87 7.14 -2.12
N PHE A 152 6.84 6.94 -3.43
CA PHE A 152 5.77 7.41 -4.30
C PHE A 152 4.42 6.76 -3.95
N VAL A 153 4.39 5.44 -3.83
CA VAL A 153 3.21 4.68 -3.39
C VAL A 153 2.73 5.14 -2.00
N ALA A 154 3.66 5.44 -1.08
CA ALA A 154 3.32 5.95 0.23
C ALA A 154 2.61 7.30 0.13
N SER A 155 3.14 8.23 -0.65
CA SER A 155 2.56 9.57 -0.85
C SER A 155 1.21 9.50 -1.57
N ALA A 156 1.12 8.76 -2.68
CA ALA A 156 -0.11 8.56 -3.43
C ALA A 156 -1.20 7.86 -2.61
N GLY A 157 -0.82 6.86 -1.81
CA GLY A 157 -1.73 6.11 -0.97
C GLY A 157 -2.30 6.88 0.22
N LEU A 158 -1.74 8.04 0.59
CA LEU A 158 -2.34 8.94 1.58
C LEU A 158 -3.56 9.68 1.03
N ILE A 159 -3.63 9.87 -0.28
CA ILE A 159 -4.78 10.52 -0.93
C ILE A 159 -6.05 9.67 -0.75
N TRP A 160 -5.91 8.34 -0.74
CA TRP A 160 -7.04 7.43 -0.64
C TRP A 160 -7.87 7.57 0.65
N PRO A 161 -7.31 7.51 1.87
CA PRO A 161 -8.05 7.75 3.10
C PRO A 161 -8.71 9.14 3.14
N ILE A 162 -8.04 10.15 2.60
CA ILE A 162 -8.55 11.53 2.53
C ILE A 162 -9.80 11.59 1.64
N LEU A 163 -9.73 11.04 0.42
CA LEU A 163 -10.86 10.99 -0.51
C LEU A 163 -12.04 10.19 0.08
N MET A 164 -11.76 9.07 0.78
CA MET A 164 -12.79 8.27 1.41
C MET A 164 -13.44 8.98 2.61
N SER A 165 -12.67 9.77 3.36
CA SER A 165 -13.19 10.59 4.46
C SER A 165 -14.15 11.66 3.94
N PHE A 166 -13.81 12.37 2.86
CA PHE A 166 -14.72 13.33 2.22
C PHE A 166 -16.00 12.68 1.71
N LYS A 167 -15.89 11.51 1.05
CA LYS A 167 -17.05 10.80 0.50
C LYS A 167 -18.01 10.29 1.59
N ARG A 168 -17.53 9.96 2.78
CA ARG A 168 -18.36 9.57 3.93
C ARG A 168 -18.96 10.77 4.64
N GLY A 169 -18.21 11.86 4.80
CA GLY A 169 -18.69 13.10 5.42
C GLY A 169 -19.78 13.81 4.62
N SER A 170 -19.88 13.59 3.29
CA SER A 170 -20.97 14.14 2.47
C SER A 170 -22.27 13.30 2.50
N ARG A 171 -22.30 12.19 3.22
CA ARG A 171 -23.47 11.32 3.39
C ARG A 171 -24.08 11.35 4.79
N ALA A 172 -23.51 12.15 5.68
CA ALA A 172 -24.05 12.46 7.01
C ALA A 172 -24.72 13.83 6.97
#